data_add82b67d5a968151223c800f0187315
#
_entry.id   add82b67d5a968151223c800f0187315
#
_cell.length_a   1.000
_cell.length_b   1.000
_cell.length_c   1.000
_cell.angle_alpha   90.00
_cell.angle_beta   90.00
_cell.angle_gamma   90.00
#
_symmetry.space_group_name_H-M   'P 1'
#
loop_
_entity.id
_entity.type
_entity.pdbx_description
1 polymer ?
#
loop_
_entity_poly.entity_id
_entity_poly.type
_entity_poly.pdbx_seq_one_letter_code
_entity_poly.pdbx_strand_id
1 'polypeptide(L)' 'MLYFIVFKNKKDNDYRMYTNVIFNNEKEADDFGKRSMRRGFEHKVVEYDSENYKKYWYK' A
#
# COMPACT_ATOMS: atom_id res chain seq x y z
N MET A 1 3.13 -12.22 10.26
CA MET A 1 3.59 -10.92 9.77
C MET A 1 2.44 -10.07 9.32
N LEU A 2 2.60 -8.76 9.41
CA LEU A 2 1.55 -7.83 8.99
C LEU A 2 1.97 -7.09 7.73
N TYR A 3 0.99 -6.66 6.95
CA TYR A 3 1.21 -6.00 5.68
C TYR A 3 0.29 -4.81 5.53
N PHE A 4 0.72 -3.85 4.75
CA PHE A 4 -0.13 -2.73 4.37
C PHE A 4 0.09 -2.42 2.88
N ILE A 5 -0.74 -1.56 2.34
CA ILE A 5 -0.75 -1.28 0.91
C ILE A 5 -0.48 0.18 0.65
N VAL A 6 0.32 0.43 -0.36
CA VAL A 6 0.59 1.78 -0.82
C VAL A 6 0.23 1.86 -2.31
N PHE A 7 -0.16 3.03 -2.73
CA PHE A 7 -0.56 3.27 -4.12
C PHE A 7 0.22 4.45 -4.69
N LYS A 8 0.36 4.46 -5.99
CA LYS A 8 0.84 5.65 -6.67
C LYS A 8 0.15 5.78 -8.03
N ASN A 9 0.03 7.00 -8.50
CA ASN A 9 -0.34 7.26 -9.88
C ASN A 9 0.85 6.81 -10.74
N LYS A 10 0.58 6.19 -11.88
CA LYS A 10 1.64 5.71 -12.77
C LYS A 10 2.59 6.82 -13.22
N LYS A 11 2.13 8.07 -13.17
CA LYS A 11 2.95 9.23 -13.53
C LYS A 11 3.80 9.75 -12.37
N ASP A 12 3.52 9.30 -11.15
CA ASP A 12 4.27 9.69 -9.97
C ASP A 12 5.42 8.73 -9.73
N ASN A 13 6.40 9.20 -8.98
CA ASN A 13 7.55 8.39 -8.59
C ASN A 13 7.41 7.79 -7.21
N ASP A 14 6.49 8.29 -6.39
CA ASP A 14 6.40 7.92 -4.99
C ASP A 14 5.07 7.24 -4.67
N TYR A 15 5.17 6.11 -3.97
CA TYR A 15 4.02 5.45 -3.39
C TYR A 15 3.57 6.20 -2.15
N ARG A 16 2.27 6.21 -1.93
CA ARG A 16 1.66 6.84 -0.75
C ARG A 16 0.63 5.93 -0.13
N MET A 17 0.44 6.10 1.15
CA MET A 17 -0.57 5.35 1.87
C MET A 17 -1.90 6.11 1.83
N TYR A 18 -2.89 5.51 1.17
CA TYR A 18 -4.23 6.10 1.08
C TYR A 18 -5.21 5.45 2.05
N THR A 19 -4.79 4.37 2.69
CA THR A 19 -5.60 3.66 3.67
C THR A 19 -4.68 3.14 4.76
N ASN A 20 -5.17 3.08 5.98
CA ASN A 20 -4.40 2.61 7.11
C ASN A 20 -4.77 1.19 7.54
N VAL A 21 -5.36 0.43 6.63
CA VAL A 21 -5.73 -0.95 6.91
C VAL A 21 -4.49 -1.83 6.96
N ILE A 22 -4.42 -2.66 7.98
CA ILE A 22 -3.34 -3.61 8.18
C ILE A 22 -3.88 -5.01 7.95
N PHE A 23 -3.14 -5.83 7.22
CA PHE A 23 -3.54 -7.19 6.87
C PHE A 23 -2.60 -8.20 7.51
N ASN A 24 -3.14 -9.37 7.84
CA ASN A 24 -2.35 -10.48 8.37
C ASN A 24 -1.75 -11.36 7.28
N ASN A 25 -2.17 -11.16 6.07
CA ASN A 25 -1.88 -12.07 4.96
C ASN A 25 -1.56 -11.24 3.73
N GLU A 26 -0.44 -11.55 3.10
CA GLU A 26 0.02 -10.83 1.92
C GLU A 26 -0.98 -10.92 0.77
N LYS A 27 -1.56 -12.10 0.58
CA LYS A 27 -2.52 -12.31 -0.51
C LYS A 27 -3.78 -11.46 -0.30
N GLU A 28 -4.27 -11.39 0.95
CA GLU A 28 -5.42 -10.54 1.26
C GLU A 28 -5.13 -9.08 1.00
N ALA A 29 -3.93 -8.65 1.36
CA ALA A 29 -3.50 -7.28 1.11
C ALA A 29 -3.47 -6.99 -0.40
N ASP A 30 -2.89 -7.90 -1.17
CA ASP A 30 -2.80 -7.75 -2.61
C ASP A 30 -4.18 -7.72 -3.27
N ASP A 31 -5.07 -8.62 -2.85
CA ASP A 31 -6.44 -8.65 -3.37
C ASP A 31 -7.18 -7.35 -3.08
N PHE A 32 -7.01 -6.83 -1.87
CA PHE A 32 -7.60 -5.54 -1.51
C PHE A 32 -7.04 -4.42 -2.39
N GLY A 33 -5.74 -4.43 -2.61
CA GLY A 33 -5.10 -3.43 -3.46
C GLY A 33 -5.64 -3.45 -4.88
N LYS A 34 -5.80 -4.63 -5.44
CA LYS A 34 -6.34 -4.79 -6.79
C LYS A 34 -7.77 -4.27 -6.90
N ARG A 35 -8.59 -4.55 -5.89
CA ARG A 35 -10.00 -4.13 -5.90
C ARG A 35 -10.18 -2.64 -5.64
N SER A 36 -9.28 -2.05 -4.86
CA SER A 36 -9.36 -0.64 -4.48
C SER A 36 -8.65 0.28 -5.44
N MET A 37 -7.85 -0.29 -6.33
CA MET A 37 -7.02 0.48 -7.23
C MET A 37 -7.84 1.21 -8.27
N ARG A 38 -7.55 2.49 -8.45
CA ARG A 38 -8.20 3.30 -9.46
C ARG A 38 -7.44 3.21 -10.77
N ARG A 39 -8.14 3.54 -11.86
CA ARG A 39 -7.54 3.59 -13.18
C ARG A 39 -6.36 4.55 -13.19
N GLY A 40 -5.24 4.11 -13.74
CA GLY A 40 -4.03 4.91 -13.79
C GLY A 40 -3.18 4.85 -12.54
N PHE A 41 -3.57 4.01 -11.58
CA PHE A 41 -2.79 3.78 -10.37
C PHE A 41 -2.19 2.39 -10.37
N GLU A 42 -1.17 2.22 -9.57
CA GLU A 42 -0.62 0.90 -9.27
C GLU A 42 -0.45 0.78 -7.77
N HIS A 43 -0.41 -0.45 -7.29
CA HIS A 43 -0.32 -0.71 -5.86
C HIS A 43 0.88 -1.60 -5.55
N LYS A 44 1.26 -1.59 -4.29
CA LYS A 44 2.36 -2.40 -3.80
C LYS A 44 2.03 -2.83 -2.38
N VAL A 45 2.27 -4.11 -2.08
CA VAL A 45 2.14 -4.63 -0.72
C VAL A 45 3.47 -4.46 -0.02
N VAL A 46 3.44 -3.90 1.18
CA VAL A 46 4.65 -3.65 1.97
C VAL A 46 4.51 -4.36 3.30
N GLU A 47 5.54 -5.06 3.72
CA GLU A 47 5.58 -5.67 5.03
C GLU A 47 5.58 -4.59 6.10
N TYR A 48 4.70 -4.75 7.09
CA TYR A 48 4.58 -3.77 8.15
C TYR A 48 5.79 -3.81 9.08
N ASP A 49 6.39 -2.65 9.24
CA ASP A 49 7.33 -2.40 10.29
C ASP A 49 7.24 -0.90 10.56
N SER A 50 7.57 -0.47 11.77
CA SER A 50 7.31 0.91 12.17
C SER A 50 8.01 1.94 11.27
N GLU A 51 9.18 1.64 10.77
CA GLU A 51 9.91 2.56 9.89
C GLU A 51 9.26 2.65 8.52
N ASN A 52 8.91 1.50 7.94
CA ASN A 52 8.23 1.48 6.64
C ASN A 52 6.88 2.19 6.72
N TYR A 53 6.16 1.95 7.80
CA TYR A 53 4.85 2.56 7.99
C TYR A 53 4.95 4.08 8.03
N LYS A 54 5.90 4.60 8.80
CA LYS A 54 6.12 6.04 8.90
C LYS A 54 6.58 6.65 7.57
N LYS A 55 7.42 5.92 6.85
CA LYS A 55 7.96 6.37 5.57
C LYS A 55 6.86 6.72 4.59
N TYR A 56 5.84 5.87 4.51
CA TYR A 56 4.73 6.10 3.58
C TYR A 56 3.63 6.98 4.15
N TRP A 57 3.50 6.98 5.47
CA TRP A 57 2.47 7.74 6.17
C TRP A 57 2.67 9.24 6.03
N TYR A 58 3.91 9.69 6.10
CA TYR A 58 4.23 11.12 6.08
C TYR A 58 4.45 11.69 4.69
N LYS A 59 4.19 10.92 3.68
CA LYS A 59 4.23 11.43 2.32
C LYS A 59 2.84 11.83 1.84
#